data_1ed5f5c3f7310230cf12fc3a7ecd0ecc
#
_entry.id   1ed5f5c3f7310230cf12fc3a7ecd0ecc
#
_cell.length_a   1.000
_cell.length_b   1.000
_cell.length_c   1.000
_cell.angle_alpha   90.00
_cell.angle_beta   90.00
_cell.angle_gamma   90.00
#
_symmetry.space_group_name_H-M   'P 1'
#
loop_
_entity.id
_entity.type
_entity.pdbx_description
1 polymer ?
#
loop_
_entity_poly.entity_id
_entity_poly.type
_entity_poly.pdbx_seq_one_letter_code
_entity_poly.pdbx_strand_id
1 'polypeptide(L)'
;MKSIILLICFVSASISGWAQESKTSDEKSLAPIVIEGNVERVPDGTVIWLGARKGGSMGSGGLAKDSVINGKFRIKCTPKNAEDDYSLYSVGFGHSLDFFATSGTTTTVTGVGVDYENWYAKNDNPLQKEANEYRAYLDAKVPGYYDIRRRSDWIDRDDDEYYMVRKKRKQADSLFVEHMTEYMQDKKFSPVFAHYLFQISRRILLSKNKVQRKKAAKLLEIAPKVENRFDDEYVYEARRDLMPKFERIRIGEKLHDFVLYDHQDKEHHLTEFNGNGKYLLLEFNSRTCEPCVKHRPIEVLNNLYKNHSDKVDILMVNCDAPYFWNIECKDPNKYGRDPWHEWNDKKGAEDIMQRYGSQTGPCFFFVSPDGTILGRISDKGNLSDAIKKYFKI
;
A
#
# COMPACT_ATOMS: atom_id res chain seq x y z
N MET A 1 39.02 70.94 20.16
CA MET A 1 38.46 70.64 18.84
C MET A 1 39.33 69.61 18.19
N LYS A 2 39.04 68.37 18.37
CA LYS A 2 39.82 67.23 17.81
C LYS A 2 38.83 66.36 17.04
N SER A 3 38.96 66.39 15.72
CA SER A 3 38.23 65.52 14.79
C SER A 3 38.77 64.11 14.90
N ILE A 4 37.92 63.15 15.18
CA ILE A 4 38.22 61.72 15.13
C ILE A 4 37.76 61.25 13.79
N ILE A 5 38.71 60.86 12.93
CA ILE A 5 38.50 60.19 11.66
C ILE A 5 38.30 58.70 11.96
N LEU A 6 37.09 58.15 11.66
CA LEU A 6 36.80 56.79 11.80
C LEU A 6 37.21 56.01 10.51
N LEU A 7 38.26 55.23 10.61
CA LEU A 7 38.80 54.42 9.54
C LEU A 7 37.93 53.15 9.42
N ILE A 8 37.12 53.06 8.38
CA ILE A 8 36.37 51.85 8.07
C ILE A 8 37.27 50.91 7.26
N CYS A 9 37.79 49.87 7.89
CA CYS A 9 38.47 48.79 7.20
C CYS A 9 37.44 47.92 6.49
N PHE A 10 37.39 47.96 5.16
CA PHE A 10 36.74 46.97 4.35
C PHE A 10 37.58 45.68 4.38
N VAL A 11 37.11 44.68 5.09
CA VAL A 11 37.61 43.31 4.94
C VAL A 11 36.89 42.70 3.75
N SER A 12 37.56 42.65 2.62
CA SER A 12 37.15 41.87 1.47
C SER A 12 37.38 40.40 1.80
N ALA A 13 36.33 39.71 2.27
CA ALA A 13 36.32 38.29 2.35
C ALA A 13 36.20 37.73 0.92
N SER A 14 37.32 37.29 0.38
CA SER A 14 37.38 36.47 -0.81
C SER A 14 36.66 35.16 -0.53
N ILE A 15 35.41 35.04 -1.00
CA ILE A 15 34.69 33.76 -1.09
C ILE A 15 35.36 33.00 -2.21
N SER A 16 36.37 32.20 -1.86
CA SER A 16 36.86 31.13 -2.72
C SER A 16 35.73 30.14 -2.89
N GLY A 17 35.03 30.27 -4.03
CA GLY A 17 34.06 29.27 -4.45
C GLY A 17 34.73 27.91 -4.54
N TRP A 18 34.33 27.02 -3.68
CA TRP A 18 34.51 25.59 -3.90
C TRP A 18 33.56 25.24 -5.03
N ALA A 19 34.03 25.36 -6.25
CA ALA A 19 33.48 24.65 -7.37
C ALA A 19 33.69 23.18 -7.05
N GLN A 20 32.64 22.53 -6.54
CA GLN A 20 32.55 21.09 -6.49
C GLN A 20 32.55 20.67 -7.94
N GLU A 21 33.72 20.27 -8.47
CA GLU A 21 33.80 19.51 -9.71
C GLU A 21 32.84 18.33 -9.55
N SER A 22 31.65 18.47 -10.13
CA SER A 22 30.84 17.33 -10.43
C SER A 22 31.67 16.45 -11.34
N LYS A 23 32.27 15.38 -10.80
CA LYS A 23 32.73 14.27 -11.60
C LYS A 23 31.49 13.82 -12.39
N THR A 24 31.40 14.28 -13.62
CA THR A 24 30.63 13.61 -14.66
C THR A 24 31.34 12.29 -14.85
N SER A 25 30.94 11.27 -14.05
CA SER A 25 31.09 9.91 -14.46
C SER A 25 30.36 9.85 -15.80
N ASP A 26 31.04 9.40 -16.84
CA ASP A 26 30.41 8.98 -18.09
C ASP A 26 29.41 7.89 -17.76
N GLU A 27 28.20 8.28 -17.36
CA GLU A 27 27.04 7.41 -17.30
C GLU A 27 26.77 7.02 -18.74
N LYS A 28 27.30 5.88 -19.13
CA LYS A 28 27.01 5.24 -20.40
C LYS A 28 25.51 5.15 -20.51
N SER A 29 24.90 6.03 -21.30
CA SER A 29 23.45 6.07 -21.48
C SER A 29 22.99 4.67 -21.89
N LEU A 30 22.13 4.08 -21.07
CA LEU A 30 21.57 2.77 -21.32
C LEU A 30 20.78 2.78 -22.63
N ALA A 31 20.84 1.68 -23.38
CA ALA A 31 20.07 1.54 -24.59
C ALA A 31 18.55 1.50 -24.25
N PRO A 32 17.69 2.14 -25.07
CA PRO A 32 16.26 2.18 -24.78
C PRO A 32 15.64 0.79 -24.86
N ILE A 33 14.67 0.53 -23.99
CA ILE A 33 13.73 -0.58 -24.15
C ILE A 33 12.62 -0.19 -25.10
N VAL A 34 12.08 -1.16 -25.82
CA VAL A 34 10.94 -1.00 -26.72
C VAL A 34 9.85 -1.97 -26.29
N ILE A 35 8.62 -1.49 -26.14
CA ILE A 35 7.44 -2.29 -25.89
C ILE A 35 6.56 -2.23 -27.12
N GLU A 36 6.27 -3.36 -27.74
CA GLU A 36 5.39 -3.49 -28.91
C GLU A 36 4.16 -4.28 -28.55
N GLY A 37 3.01 -3.62 -28.53
CA GLY A 37 1.72 -4.22 -28.22
C GLY A 37 0.94 -4.60 -29.48
N ASN A 38 0.35 -5.81 -29.45
CA ASN A 38 -0.66 -6.26 -30.39
C ASN A 38 -1.84 -6.81 -29.57
N VAL A 39 -2.87 -6.00 -29.40
CA VAL A 39 -3.96 -6.21 -28.48
C VAL A 39 -5.30 -6.21 -29.21
N GLU A 40 -6.20 -7.08 -28.78
CA GLU A 40 -7.53 -7.21 -29.37
C GLU A 40 -8.60 -6.57 -28.48
N ARG A 41 -9.64 -6.03 -29.06
CA ARG A 41 -10.81 -5.44 -28.35
C ARG A 41 -10.43 -4.33 -27.34
N VAL A 42 -9.35 -3.64 -27.62
CA VAL A 42 -8.98 -2.41 -26.91
C VAL A 42 -9.38 -1.23 -27.78
N PRO A 43 -10.19 -0.28 -27.28
CA PRO A 43 -10.63 0.87 -28.07
C PRO A 43 -9.46 1.71 -28.58
N ASP A 44 -9.54 2.16 -29.82
CA ASP A 44 -8.57 3.10 -30.37
C ASP A 44 -8.55 4.40 -29.55
N GLY A 45 -7.38 4.97 -29.33
CA GLY A 45 -7.18 6.11 -28.46
C GLY A 45 -6.97 5.77 -26.98
N THR A 46 -7.08 4.48 -26.58
CA THR A 46 -6.74 4.06 -25.22
C THR A 46 -5.26 4.34 -24.94
N VAL A 47 -4.97 5.18 -23.96
CA VAL A 47 -3.60 5.57 -23.59
C VAL A 47 -3.00 4.53 -22.66
N ILE A 48 -1.90 3.92 -23.12
CA ILE A 48 -1.09 2.96 -22.35
C ILE A 48 0.12 3.70 -21.76
N TRP A 49 0.25 3.65 -20.46
CA TRP A 49 1.38 4.20 -19.72
C TRP A 49 2.37 3.11 -19.36
N LEU A 50 3.65 3.44 -19.46
CA LEU A 50 4.75 2.64 -18.90
C LEU A 50 5.22 3.29 -17.60
N GLY A 51 5.21 2.55 -16.51
CA GLY A 51 5.79 2.93 -15.22
C GLY A 51 6.95 2.02 -14.85
N ALA A 52 7.96 2.53 -14.15
CA ALA A 52 8.94 1.69 -13.46
C ALA A 52 8.40 1.27 -12.10
N ARG A 53 8.78 0.08 -11.68
CA ARG A 53 8.50 -0.43 -10.33
C ARG A 53 9.80 -0.54 -9.55
N LYS A 54 9.70 -0.40 -8.25
CA LYS A 54 10.81 -0.68 -7.34
C LYS A 54 10.24 -1.38 -6.13
N GLY A 55 10.59 -2.66 -5.97
CA GLY A 55 10.14 -3.46 -4.83
C GLY A 55 8.62 -3.54 -4.66
N GLY A 56 7.85 -3.55 -5.77
CA GLY A 56 6.39 -3.69 -5.73
C GLY A 56 5.60 -2.38 -5.81
N SER A 57 6.20 -1.25 -5.52
CA SER A 57 5.55 0.06 -5.65
C SER A 57 5.74 0.66 -7.03
N MET A 58 4.66 1.16 -7.65
CA MET A 58 4.79 2.00 -8.84
C MET A 58 5.44 3.32 -8.42
N GLY A 59 6.54 3.69 -9.10
CA GLY A 59 7.11 5.03 -8.97
C GLY A 59 6.09 6.10 -9.34
N SER A 60 6.15 7.25 -8.68
CA SER A 60 5.28 8.39 -9.00
C SER A 60 5.59 8.91 -10.42
N GLY A 61 4.67 8.66 -11.35
CA GLY A 61 4.71 9.17 -12.70
C GLY A 61 5.02 8.12 -13.78
N GLY A 62 4.37 8.26 -14.93
CA GLY A 62 4.66 7.43 -16.10
C GLY A 62 6.01 7.82 -16.72
N LEU A 63 6.79 6.83 -17.14
CA LEU A 63 8.06 7.03 -17.86
C LEU A 63 7.83 7.42 -19.31
N ALA A 64 6.86 6.77 -19.95
CA ALA A 64 6.48 6.98 -21.33
C ALA A 64 5.05 6.50 -21.56
N LYS A 65 4.46 6.86 -22.69
CA LYS A 65 3.12 6.43 -23.07
C LYS A 65 2.97 6.36 -24.58
N ASP A 66 1.96 5.62 -25.02
CA ASP A 66 1.45 5.63 -26.38
C ASP A 66 -0.06 5.32 -26.38
N SER A 67 -0.71 5.53 -27.52
CA SER A 67 -2.12 5.24 -27.69
C SER A 67 -2.31 4.02 -28.59
N VAL A 68 -3.30 3.20 -28.25
CA VAL A 68 -3.70 2.08 -29.12
C VAL A 68 -4.32 2.61 -30.41
N ILE A 69 -3.85 2.15 -31.56
CA ILE A 69 -4.39 2.42 -32.90
C ILE A 69 -4.46 1.10 -33.66
N ASN A 70 -5.65 0.71 -34.11
CA ASN A 70 -5.86 -0.58 -34.80
C ASN A 70 -5.28 -1.78 -34.00
N GLY A 71 -5.48 -1.78 -32.67
CA GLY A 71 -4.98 -2.82 -31.78
C GLY A 71 -3.47 -2.83 -31.55
N LYS A 72 -2.74 -1.79 -31.94
CA LYS A 72 -1.28 -1.71 -31.80
C LYS A 72 -0.86 -0.49 -31.02
N PHE A 73 0.25 -0.62 -30.27
CA PHE A 73 0.95 0.49 -29.64
C PHE A 73 2.46 0.21 -29.60
N ARG A 74 3.27 1.27 -29.51
CA ARG A 74 4.73 1.15 -29.40
C ARG A 74 5.31 2.20 -28.48
N ILE A 75 5.80 1.76 -27.32
CA ILE A 75 6.44 2.62 -26.33
C ILE A 75 7.94 2.43 -26.37
N LYS A 76 8.70 3.54 -26.39
CA LYS A 76 10.15 3.55 -26.30
C LYS A 76 10.55 4.37 -25.08
N CYS A 77 11.41 3.79 -24.22
CA CYS A 77 11.86 4.43 -22.99
C CYS A 77 13.33 4.09 -22.72
N THR A 78 14.12 5.08 -22.29
CA THR A 78 15.48 4.83 -21.79
C THR A 78 15.37 4.46 -20.31
N PRO A 79 15.78 3.24 -19.91
CA PRO A 79 15.69 2.80 -18.52
C PRO A 79 16.73 3.51 -17.65
N LYS A 80 16.50 3.52 -16.32
CA LYS A 80 17.46 4.01 -15.34
C LYS A 80 18.49 2.94 -14.97
N ASN A 81 18.09 1.68 -14.99
CA ASN A 81 18.93 0.52 -14.66
C ASN A 81 19.00 -0.44 -15.84
N ALA A 82 20.02 -1.28 -15.89
CA ALA A 82 20.21 -2.25 -16.98
C ALA A 82 19.06 -3.29 -17.01
N GLU A 83 18.58 -3.68 -15.86
CA GLU A 83 17.43 -4.57 -15.67
C GLU A 83 16.45 -3.92 -14.71
N ASP A 84 15.19 -3.80 -15.10
CA ASP A 84 14.15 -3.17 -14.33
C ASP A 84 12.84 -3.94 -14.40
N ASP A 85 11.98 -3.72 -13.38
CA ASP A 85 10.62 -4.16 -13.28
C ASP A 85 9.69 -3.02 -13.74
N TYR A 86 8.78 -3.32 -14.65
CA TYR A 86 7.89 -2.35 -15.28
C TYR A 86 6.42 -2.75 -15.15
N SER A 87 5.56 -1.75 -15.25
CA SER A 87 4.10 -1.93 -15.37
C SER A 87 3.56 -1.18 -16.57
N LEU A 88 2.68 -1.84 -17.35
CA LEU A 88 1.78 -1.18 -18.28
C LEU A 88 0.42 -1.00 -17.63
N TYR A 89 -0.13 0.22 -17.72
CA TYR A 89 -1.42 0.56 -17.12
C TYR A 89 -2.11 1.69 -17.89
N SER A 90 -3.41 1.88 -17.66
CA SER A 90 -4.16 3.07 -18.08
C SER A 90 -4.82 3.73 -16.88
N VAL A 91 -4.94 5.04 -16.93
CA VAL A 91 -5.64 5.81 -15.89
C VAL A 91 -7.14 5.44 -15.94
N GLY A 92 -7.68 5.06 -14.77
CA GLY A 92 -9.08 4.65 -14.65
C GLY A 92 -9.33 3.15 -14.75
N PHE A 93 -8.32 2.34 -15.12
CA PHE A 93 -8.40 0.89 -15.08
C PHE A 93 -7.54 0.38 -13.93
N GLY A 94 -8.13 -0.31 -12.97
CA GLY A 94 -7.51 -0.66 -11.68
C GLY A 94 -6.43 -1.75 -11.70
N HIS A 95 -5.97 -2.18 -12.89
CA HIS A 95 -5.04 -3.29 -13.06
C HIS A 95 -3.86 -2.92 -13.96
N SER A 96 -2.73 -3.62 -13.81
CA SER A 96 -1.52 -3.45 -14.61
C SER A 96 -1.01 -4.78 -15.12
N LEU A 97 -0.29 -4.76 -16.26
CA LEU A 97 0.59 -5.84 -16.67
C LEU A 97 1.98 -5.54 -16.12
N ASP A 98 2.46 -6.36 -15.21
CA ASP A 98 3.81 -6.27 -14.67
C ASP A 98 4.76 -7.18 -15.45
N PHE A 99 5.96 -6.67 -15.77
CA PHE A 99 6.93 -7.41 -16.55
C PHE A 99 8.37 -6.94 -16.30
N PHE A 100 9.32 -7.83 -16.57
CA PHE A 100 10.76 -7.56 -16.48
C PHE A 100 11.35 -7.32 -17.85
N ALA A 101 12.23 -6.33 -18.00
CA ALA A 101 12.94 -6.08 -19.24
C ALA A 101 14.39 -5.66 -19.00
N THR A 102 15.25 -5.95 -19.99
CA THR A 102 16.65 -5.58 -20.00
C THR A 102 16.85 -4.42 -20.96
N SER A 103 17.74 -3.47 -20.61
CA SER A 103 18.13 -2.36 -21.47
C SER A 103 18.51 -2.85 -22.89
N GLY A 104 18.02 -2.14 -23.90
CA GLY A 104 18.28 -2.47 -25.31
C GLY A 104 17.41 -3.59 -25.89
N THR A 105 16.46 -4.15 -25.12
CA THR A 105 15.61 -5.24 -25.61
C THR A 105 14.23 -4.75 -26.03
N THR A 106 13.55 -5.57 -26.83
CA THR A 106 12.15 -5.40 -27.20
C THR A 106 11.29 -6.39 -26.42
N THR A 107 10.22 -5.88 -25.80
CA THR A 107 9.18 -6.68 -25.17
C THR A 107 7.94 -6.69 -26.06
N THR A 108 7.50 -7.85 -26.49
CA THR A 108 6.24 -8.02 -27.20
C THR A 108 5.11 -8.22 -26.18
N VAL A 109 4.02 -7.48 -26.34
CA VAL A 109 2.83 -7.56 -25.48
C VAL A 109 1.63 -8.00 -26.32
N THR A 110 0.90 -9.00 -25.81
CA THR A 110 -0.37 -9.47 -26.41
C THR A 110 -1.45 -9.50 -25.35
N GLY A 111 -2.70 -9.28 -25.72
CA GLY A 111 -3.79 -9.31 -24.78
C GLY A 111 -5.15 -9.04 -25.43
N VAL A 112 -6.22 -9.20 -24.64
CA VAL A 112 -7.60 -9.00 -25.07
C VAL A 112 -8.33 -8.12 -24.07
N GLY A 113 -8.94 -7.05 -24.58
CA GLY A 113 -9.67 -6.07 -23.76
C GLY A 113 -8.72 -5.20 -22.90
N VAL A 114 -9.30 -4.37 -22.07
CA VAL A 114 -8.59 -3.40 -21.23
C VAL A 114 -8.17 -3.96 -19.87
N ASP A 115 -8.20 -5.26 -19.71
CA ASP A 115 -7.78 -5.95 -18.50
C ASP A 115 -6.33 -6.42 -18.60
N TYR A 116 -5.45 -5.57 -18.15
CA TYR A 116 -4.00 -5.78 -18.26
C TYR A 116 -3.48 -7.02 -17.52
N GLU A 117 -4.16 -7.51 -16.50
CA GLU A 117 -3.80 -8.79 -15.85
C GLU A 117 -3.89 -9.99 -16.80
N ASN A 118 -4.70 -9.90 -17.86
CA ASN A 118 -4.85 -10.94 -18.90
C ASN A 118 -3.86 -10.78 -20.06
N TRP A 119 -3.09 -9.72 -20.06
CA TRP A 119 -2.06 -9.51 -21.09
C TRP A 119 -0.81 -10.32 -20.77
N TYR A 120 -0.04 -10.60 -21.80
CA TYR A 120 1.22 -11.33 -21.73
C TYR A 120 2.35 -10.48 -22.27
N ALA A 121 3.45 -10.41 -21.53
CA ALA A 121 4.70 -9.84 -21.98
C ALA A 121 5.68 -10.96 -22.31
N LYS A 122 6.43 -10.83 -23.42
CA LYS A 122 7.44 -11.79 -23.86
C LYS A 122 8.70 -11.05 -24.30
N ASN A 123 9.82 -11.43 -23.72
CA ASN A 123 11.16 -10.99 -24.08
C ASN A 123 12.21 -12.03 -23.62
N ASP A 124 13.50 -11.72 -23.80
CA ASP A 124 14.58 -12.64 -23.45
C ASP A 124 15.12 -12.49 -22.03
N ASN A 125 14.58 -11.56 -21.24
CA ASN A 125 14.97 -11.41 -19.86
C ASN A 125 14.65 -12.70 -19.05
N PRO A 126 15.63 -13.25 -18.28
CA PRO A 126 15.44 -14.49 -17.53
C PRO A 126 14.27 -14.42 -16.52
N LEU A 127 14.09 -13.28 -15.84
CA LEU A 127 12.99 -13.08 -14.90
C LEU A 127 11.63 -13.05 -15.62
N GLN A 128 11.58 -12.50 -16.84
CA GLN A 128 10.35 -12.54 -17.64
C GLN A 128 10.00 -13.96 -18.09
N LYS A 129 10.98 -14.75 -18.45
CA LYS A 129 10.78 -16.18 -18.77
C LYS A 129 10.25 -16.94 -17.53
N GLU A 130 10.86 -16.72 -16.38
CA GLU A 130 10.39 -17.28 -15.10
C GLU A 130 8.96 -16.83 -14.79
N ALA A 131 8.63 -15.55 -14.90
CA ALA A 131 7.27 -15.03 -14.69
C ALA A 131 6.24 -15.71 -15.60
N ASN A 132 6.60 -15.94 -16.87
CA ASN A 132 5.77 -16.65 -17.82
C ASN A 132 5.57 -18.13 -17.45
N GLU A 133 6.58 -18.80 -16.88
CA GLU A 133 6.45 -20.17 -16.36
C GLU A 133 5.48 -20.23 -15.18
N TYR A 134 5.58 -19.33 -14.21
CA TYR A 134 4.66 -19.21 -13.09
C TYR A 134 3.22 -18.98 -13.58
N ARG A 135 3.07 -18.08 -14.56
CA ARG A 135 1.79 -17.79 -15.16
C ARG A 135 1.19 -19.00 -15.89
N ALA A 136 1.97 -19.68 -16.72
CA ALA A 136 1.53 -20.87 -17.45
C ALA A 136 1.12 -22.00 -16.50
N TYR A 137 1.86 -22.20 -15.41
CA TYR A 137 1.48 -23.17 -14.37
C TYR A 137 0.12 -22.80 -13.74
N LEU A 138 -0.08 -21.54 -13.38
CA LEU A 138 -1.34 -21.07 -12.79
C LEU A 138 -2.50 -21.24 -13.76
N ASP A 139 -2.35 -20.85 -15.02
CA ASP A 139 -3.40 -20.97 -16.04
C ASP A 139 -3.80 -22.43 -16.31
N ALA A 140 -2.84 -23.36 -16.21
CA ALA A 140 -3.11 -24.79 -16.31
C ALA A 140 -3.86 -25.38 -15.08
N LYS A 141 -3.57 -24.86 -13.87
CA LYS A 141 -4.17 -25.38 -12.61
C LYS A 141 -5.47 -24.68 -12.22
N VAL A 142 -5.62 -23.41 -12.58
CA VAL A 142 -6.81 -22.59 -12.28
C VAL A 142 -7.24 -21.86 -13.55
N PRO A 143 -7.81 -22.56 -14.53
CA PRO A 143 -8.22 -21.95 -15.80
C PRO A 143 -9.17 -20.77 -15.59
N GLY A 144 -8.92 -19.66 -16.30
CA GLY A 144 -9.73 -18.44 -16.20
C GLY A 144 -9.61 -17.69 -14.88
N TYR A 145 -8.54 -17.92 -14.10
CA TYR A 145 -8.33 -17.29 -12.81
C TYR A 145 -8.45 -15.76 -12.87
N TYR A 146 -7.78 -15.13 -13.81
CA TYR A 146 -7.78 -13.68 -13.97
C TYR A 146 -9.14 -13.14 -14.46
N ASP A 147 -9.83 -13.86 -15.34
CA ASP A 147 -11.19 -13.48 -15.76
C ASP A 147 -12.21 -13.52 -14.62
N ILE A 148 -12.11 -14.52 -13.74
CA ILE A 148 -12.96 -14.63 -12.55
C ILE A 148 -12.67 -13.43 -11.61
N ARG A 149 -11.43 -13.09 -11.42
CA ARG A 149 -11.04 -11.93 -10.59
C ARG A 149 -11.58 -10.64 -11.17
N ARG A 150 -11.31 -10.37 -12.45
CA ARG A 150 -11.80 -9.20 -13.15
C ARG A 150 -13.31 -9.06 -13.01
N ARG A 151 -14.07 -10.10 -13.37
CA ARG A 151 -15.52 -10.07 -13.26
C ARG A 151 -15.97 -9.75 -11.84
N SER A 152 -15.29 -10.31 -10.83
CA SER A 152 -15.58 -10.02 -9.43
C SER A 152 -15.26 -8.60 -8.99
N ASP A 153 -14.26 -7.94 -9.60
CA ASP A 153 -13.87 -6.57 -9.23
C ASP A 153 -14.80 -5.51 -9.86
N TRP A 154 -15.45 -5.84 -10.99
CA TRP A 154 -16.31 -4.93 -11.74
C TRP A 154 -17.81 -5.21 -11.61
N ILE A 155 -18.22 -6.32 -10.99
CA ILE A 155 -19.64 -6.63 -10.84
C ILE A 155 -20.29 -5.73 -9.79
N ASP A 156 -21.41 -5.12 -10.14
CA ASP A 156 -22.20 -4.31 -9.22
C ASP A 156 -22.86 -5.16 -8.14
N ARG A 157 -23.06 -4.58 -6.95
CA ARG A 157 -23.69 -5.27 -5.82
C ARG A 157 -25.15 -5.64 -6.07
N ASP A 158 -25.82 -4.88 -6.92
CA ASP A 158 -27.22 -5.05 -7.27
C ASP A 158 -27.42 -6.04 -8.44
N ASP A 159 -26.31 -6.58 -9.01
CA ASP A 159 -26.36 -7.61 -10.04
C ASP A 159 -26.77 -8.96 -9.40
N ASP A 160 -27.72 -9.64 -10.04
CA ASP A 160 -28.24 -10.96 -9.58
C ASP A 160 -27.11 -12.01 -9.44
N GLU A 161 -26.05 -11.89 -10.23
CA GLU A 161 -24.92 -12.81 -10.19
C GLU A 161 -23.84 -12.43 -9.15
N TYR A 162 -23.97 -11.29 -8.46
CA TYR A 162 -22.93 -10.79 -7.55
C TYR A 162 -22.42 -11.83 -6.57
N TYR A 163 -23.31 -12.46 -5.83
CA TYR A 163 -22.93 -13.45 -4.82
C TYR A 163 -22.27 -14.69 -5.43
N MET A 164 -22.75 -15.14 -6.61
CA MET A 164 -22.18 -16.28 -7.31
C MET A 164 -20.76 -15.98 -7.81
N VAL A 165 -20.54 -14.81 -8.40
CA VAL A 165 -19.24 -14.38 -8.90
C VAL A 165 -18.24 -14.23 -7.74
N ARG A 166 -18.66 -13.63 -6.64
CA ARG A 166 -17.83 -13.51 -5.42
C ARG A 166 -17.49 -14.88 -4.81
N LYS A 167 -18.41 -15.83 -4.83
CA LYS A 167 -18.16 -17.20 -4.39
C LYS A 167 -17.14 -17.90 -5.30
N LYS A 168 -17.30 -17.80 -6.63
CA LYS A 168 -16.33 -18.33 -7.61
C LYS A 168 -14.95 -17.74 -7.41
N ARG A 169 -14.84 -16.42 -7.21
CA ARG A 169 -13.56 -15.77 -6.90
C ARG A 169 -12.92 -16.36 -5.65
N LYS A 170 -13.67 -16.49 -4.55
CA LYS A 170 -13.13 -17.06 -3.30
C LYS A 170 -12.61 -18.48 -3.49
N GLN A 171 -13.29 -19.30 -4.31
CA GLN A 171 -12.83 -20.65 -4.66
C GLN A 171 -11.55 -20.60 -5.50
N ALA A 172 -11.50 -19.75 -6.52
CA ALA A 172 -10.33 -19.58 -7.38
C ALA A 172 -9.12 -19.04 -6.59
N ASP A 173 -9.32 -18.09 -5.67
CA ASP A 173 -8.26 -17.59 -4.78
C ASP A 173 -7.73 -18.69 -3.84
N SER A 174 -8.60 -19.60 -3.37
CA SER A 174 -8.17 -20.75 -2.56
C SER A 174 -7.33 -21.74 -3.35
N LEU A 175 -7.73 -22.06 -4.59
CA LEU A 175 -6.97 -22.91 -5.50
C LEU A 175 -5.64 -22.27 -5.92
N PHE A 176 -5.64 -20.97 -6.19
CA PHE A 176 -4.42 -20.20 -6.43
C PHE A 176 -3.42 -20.40 -5.29
N VAL A 177 -3.85 -20.17 -4.05
CA VAL A 177 -2.98 -20.30 -2.86
C VAL A 177 -2.44 -21.73 -2.75
N GLU A 178 -3.29 -22.73 -2.94
CA GLU A 178 -2.91 -24.13 -2.84
C GLU A 178 -1.84 -24.51 -3.88
N HIS A 179 -2.16 -24.33 -5.15
CA HIS A 179 -1.28 -24.73 -6.25
C HIS A 179 0.00 -23.91 -6.31
N MET A 180 -0.09 -22.59 -6.13
CA MET A 180 1.13 -21.76 -6.16
C MET A 180 2.04 -22.03 -4.96
N THR A 181 1.48 -22.29 -3.76
CA THR A 181 2.28 -22.69 -2.61
C THR A 181 3.03 -24.00 -2.87
N GLU A 182 2.40 -25.00 -3.48
CA GLU A 182 3.05 -26.27 -3.85
C GLU A 182 4.13 -26.05 -4.91
N TYR A 183 3.82 -25.32 -5.97
CA TYR A 183 4.75 -25.04 -7.08
C TYR A 183 6.03 -24.32 -6.62
N MET A 184 5.90 -23.43 -5.66
CA MET A 184 7.01 -22.61 -5.17
C MET A 184 7.95 -23.31 -4.18
N GLN A 185 7.56 -24.45 -3.61
CA GLN A 185 8.39 -25.14 -2.60
C GLN A 185 9.76 -25.56 -3.13
N ASP A 186 9.85 -25.93 -4.40
CA ASP A 186 11.09 -26.38 -5.04
C ASP A 186 11.76 -25.31 -5.91
N LYS A 187 11.29 -24.05 -5.82
CA LYS A 187 11.86 -22.92 -6.56
C LYS A 187 12.93 -22.20 -5.75
N LYS A 188 13.86 -21.57 -6.45
CA LYS A 188 14.81 -20.65 -5.84
C LYS A 188 14.16 -19.29 -5.64
N PHE A 189 14.67 -18.54 -4.66
CA PHE A 189 14.25 -17.15 -4.48
C PHE A 189 14.64 -16.29 -5.71
N SER A 190 13.69 -15.48 -6.15
CA SER A 190 13.84 -14.50 -7.23
C SER A 190 12.84 -13.34 -7.01
N PRO A 191 12.93 -12.23 -7.71
CA PRO A 191 11.89 -11.20 -7.73
C PRO A 191 10.51 -11.73 -8.14
N VAL A 192 10.44 -12.71 -9.04
CA VAL A 192 9.19 -13.39 -9.41
C VAL A 192 8.64 -14.19 -8.25
N PHE A 193 9.50 -14.95 -7.57
CA PHE A 193 9.11 -15.66 -6.35
C PHE A 193 8.56 -14.70 -5.29
N ALA A 194 9.23 -13.58 -5.04
CA ALA A 194 8.79 -12.56 -4.07
C ALA A 194 7.41 -12.01 -4.43
N HIS A 195 7.16 -11.69 -5.69
CA HIS A 195 5.86 -11.25 -6.19
C HIS A 195 4.75 -12.27 -5.92
N TYR A 196 4.94 -13.53 -6.28
CA TYR A 196 3.92 -14.58 -6.04
C TYR A 196 3.76 -14.90 -4.55
N LEU A 197 4.81 -14.84 -3.75
CA LEU A 197 4.73 -14.98 -2.30
C LEU A 197 3.83 -13.89 -1.70
N PHE A 198 4.00 -12.65 -2.12
CA PHE A 198 3.11 -11.54 -1.75
C PHE A 198 1.67 -11.79 -2.20
N GLN A 199 1.46 -12.22 -3.43
CA GLN A 199 0.12 -12.55 -3.96
C GLN A 199 -0.58 -13.64 -3.12
N ILE A 200 0.14 -14.67 -2.71
CA ILE A 200 -0.36 -15.73 -1.82
C ILE A 200 -0.74 -15.15 -0.46
N SER A 201 0.14 -14.35 0.14
CA SER A 201 -0.06 -13.80 1.48
C SER A 201 -1.33 -12.93 1.55
N ARG A 202 -1.56 -12.08 0.55
CA ARG A 202 -2.74 -11.21 0.47
C ARG A 202 -4.04 -12.00 0.38
N ARG A 203 -4.07 -13.12 -0.37
CA ARG A 203 -5.26 -13.98 -0.47
C ARG A 203 -5.53 -14.75 0.82
N ILE A 204 -4.50 -15.22 1.49
CA ILE A 204 -4.61 -15.87 2.81
C ILE A 204 -5.12 -14.87 3.85
N LEU A 205 -4.64 -13.65 3.86
CA LEU A 205 -5.10 -12.61 4.76
C LEU A 205 -6.60 -12.36 4.61
N LEU A 206 -7.09 -12.32 3.38
CA LEU A 206 -8.52 -12.14 3.07
C LEU A 206 -9.35 -13.39 3.40
N SER A 207 -8.84 -14.58 3.12
CA SER A 207 -9.56 -15.86 3.35
C SER A 207 -9.58 -16.28 4.82
N LYS A 208 -8.63 -15.81 5.63
CA LYS A 208 -8.40 -16.22 7.02
C LYS A 208 -8.16 -17.71 7.22
N ASN A 209 -7.73 -18.44 6.19
CA ASN A 209 -7.48 -19.87 6.22
C ASN A 209 -6.16 -20.19 6.93
N LYS A 210 -6.25 -20.62 8.20
CA LYS A 210 -5.09 -20.92 9.04
C LYS A 210 -4.22 -22.07 8.50
N VAL A 211 -4.82 -23.06 7.85
CA VAL A 211 -4.09 -24.23 7.29
C VAL A 211 -3.25 -23.78 6.10
N GLN A 212 -3.84 -23.06 5.16
CA GLN A 212 -3.11 -22.51 4.01
C GLN A 212 -2.03 -21.54 4.47
N ARG A 213 -2.31 -20.71 5.48
CA ARG A 213 -1.31 -19.79 6.07
C ARG A 213 -0.08 -20.56 6.58
N LYS A 214 -0.28 -21.62 7.35
CA LYS A 214 0.82 -22.43 7.90
C LYS A 214 1.66 -23.08 6.80
N LYS A 215 1.02 -23.55 5.71
CA LYS A 215 1.72 -24.12 4.55
C LYS A 215 2.53 -23.04 3.83
N ALA A 216 1.91 -21.91 3.50
CA ALA A 216 2.56 -20.82 2.77
C ALA A 216 3.68 -20.13 3.58
N ALA A 217 3.58 -20.08 4.91
CA ALA A 217 4.63 -19.52 5.77
C ALA A 217 5.98 -20.23 5.61
N LYS A 218 5.99 -21.51 5.19
CA LYS A 218 7.23 -22.23 4.89
C LYS A 218 8.00 -21.64 3.71
N LEU A 219 7.32 -20.99 2.77
CA LEU A 219 7.97 -20.30 1.64
C LEU A 219 8.87 -19.15 2.12
N LEU A 220 8.62 -18.60 3.31
CA LEU A 220 9.47 -17.57 3.91
C LEU A 220 10.86 -18.09 4.34
N GLU A 221 11.05 -19.40 4.41
CA GLU A 221 12.35 -20.03 4.67
C GLU A 221 13.26 -19.95 3.44
N ILE A 222 12.66 -19.86 2.24
CA ILE A 222 13.36 -19.71 0.95
C ILE A 222 13.71 -18.23 0.70
N ALA A 223 12.89 -17.31 1.22
CA ALA A 223 13.05 -15.88 1.03
C ALA A 223 14.16 -15.30 1.96
N PRO A 224 14.85 -14.23 1.54
CA PRO A 224 15.82 -13.56 2.39
C PRO A 224 15.17 -13.02 3.67
N LYS A 225 15.97 -12.88 4.71
CA LYS A 225 15.56 -12.14 5.90
C LYS A 225 15.51 -10.65 5.55
N VAL A 226 14.33 -10.07 5.64
CA VAL A 226 14.07 -8.65 5.36
C VAL A 226 13.69 -7.99 6.68
N GLU A 227 14.42 -6.95 7.07
CA GLU A 227 14.21 -6.25 8.35
C GLU A 227 13.27 -5.07 8.20
N ASN A 228 13.29 -4.44 7.04
CA ASN A 228 12.45 -3.30 6.75
C ASN A 228 11.86 -3.36 5.34
N ARG A 229 10.82 -2.56 5.09
CA ARG A 229 10.07 -2.53 3.82
C ARG A 229 10.91 -2.11 2.61
N PHE A 230 11.98 -1.35 2.82
CA PHE A 230 12.81 -0.83 1.72
C PHE A 230 13.79 -1.86 1.16
N ASP A 231 14.06 -2.96 1.89
CA ASP A 231 14.93 -4.03 1.42
C ASP A 231 14.24 -4.86 0.33
N ASP A 232 13.03 -5.33 0.61
CA ASP A 232 12.13 -6.02 -0.33
C ASP A 232 10.70 -5.92 0.17
N GLU A 233 9.90 -5.04 -0.45
CA GLU A 233 8.51 -4.79 -0.02
C GLU A 233 7.65 -6.04 -0.11
N TYR A 234 7.80 -6.86 -1.14
CA TYR A 234 7.00 -8.08 -1.31
C TYR A 234 7.27 -9.11 -0.21
N VAL A 235 8.53 -9.36 0.11
CA VAL A 235 8.91 -10.29 1.18
C VAL A 235 8.50 -9.74 2.53
N TYR A 236 8.69 -8.46 2.77
CA TYR A 236 8.30 -7.80 4.02
C TYR A 236 6.79 -7.92 4.28
N GLU A 237 5.97 -7.53 3.30
CA GLU A 237 4.51 -7.61 3.37
C GLU A 237 4.03 -9.08 3.53
N ALA A 238 4.62 -10.00 2.76
CA ALA A 238 4.28 -11.41 2.86
C ALA A 238 4.60 -11.98 4.25
N ARG A 239 5.74 -11.62 4.82
CA ARG A 239 6.11 -12.04 6.18
C ARG A 239 5.12 -11.52 7.20
N ARG A 240 4.74 -10.25 7.11
CA ARG A 240 3.74 -9.64 7.99
C ARG A 240 2.38 -10.36 7.92
N ASP A 241 1.94 -10.72 6.73
CA ASP A 241 0.64 -11.34 6.50
C ASP A 241 0.61 -12.84 6.88
N LEU A 242 1.70 -13.57 6.62
CA LEU A 242 1.80 -15.01 6.88
C LEU A 242 2.21 -15.33 8.31
N MET A 243 3.05 -14.48 8.92
CA MET A 243 3.54 -14.62 10.30
C MET A 243 3.20 -13.37 11.13
N PRO A 244 1.93 -13.11 11.37
CA PRO A 244 1.52 -11.91 12.11
C PRO A 244 2.11 -11.96 13.53
N LYS A 245 2.72 -10.86 13.94
CA LYS A 245 3.28 -10.67 15.28
C LYS A 245 2.21 -10.75 16.35
N PHE A 246 0.99 -10.30 16.01
CA PHE A 246 -0.15 -10.30 16.91
C PHE A 246 -1.36 -11.01 16.29
N GLU A 247 -2.10 -11.74 17.14
CA GLU A 247 -3.47 -12.13 16.77
C GLU A 247 -4.38 -10.89 16.77
N ARG A 248 -5.35 -10.89 15.85
CA ARG A 248 -6.31 -9.78 15.78
C ARG A 248 -7.19 -9.75 17.03
N ILE A 249 -7.35 -8.56 17.56
CA ILE A 249 -8.24 -8.31 18.68
C ILE A 249 -9.71 -8.59 18.30
N ARG A 250 -10.47 -9.13 19.22
CA ARG A 250 -11.88 -9.48 19.04
C ARG A 250 -12.77 -8.53 19.82
N ILE A 251 -14.02 -8.41 19.39
CA ILE A 251 -15.06 -7.75 20.19
C ILE A 251 -15.22 -8.56 21.48
N GLY A 252 -15.27 -7.86 22.61
CA GLY A 252 -15.31 -8.42 23.95
C GLY A 252 -13.94 -8.59 24.63
N GLU A 253 -12.83 -8.45 23.87
CA GLU A 253 -11.48 -8.40 24.47
C GLU A 253 -11.16 -6.99 24.99
N LYS A 254 -10.18 -6.91 25.88
CA LYS A 254 -9.62 -5.63 26.37
C LYS A 254 -8.73 -4.98 25.33
N LEU A 255 -8.61 -3.66 25.38
CA LEU A 255 -7.59 -2.93 24.61
C LEU A 255 -6.22 -3.56 24.81
N HIS A 256 -5.51 -3.75 23.73
CA HIS A 256 -4.10 -4.12 23.75
C HIS A 256 -3.26 -2.85 23.81
N ASP A 257 -2.33 -2.80 24.73
CA ASP A 257 -1.50 -1.62 24.93
C ASP A 257 -0.43 -1.46 23.84
N PHE A 258 -0.21 -0.19 23.46
CA PHE A 258 0.87 0.25 22.58
C PHE A 258 1.38 1.60 23.06
N VAL A 259 2.68 1.81 22.94
CA VAL A 259 3.30 3.12 23.16
C VAL A 259 3.08 4.00 21.94
N LEU A 260 2.58 5.21 22.19
CA LEU A 260 2.26 6.23 21.20
C LEU A 260 2.84 7.57 21.66
N TYR A 261 2.94 8.52 20.76
CA TYR A 261 3.49 9.85 21.04
C TYR A 261 2.54 10.92 20.52
N ASP A 262 2.35 11.97 21.30
CA ASP A 262 1.60 13.15 20.89
C ASP A 262 2.47 14.12 20.04
N HIS A 263 1.88 15.25 19.64
CA HIS A 263 2.56 16.26 18.84
C HIS A 263 3.67 17.01 19.58
N GLN A 264 3.74 16.91 20.90
CA GLN A 264 4.80 17.42 21.75
C GLN A 264 5.89 16.39 22.05
N ASP A 265 5.81 15.23 21.39
CA ASP A 265 6.74 14.11 21.59
C ASP A 265 6.62 13.44 22.96
N LYS A 266 5.54 13.71 23.68
CA LYS A 266 5.23 13.06 24.95
C LYS A 266 4.73 11.65 24.71
N GLU A 267 5.30 10.72 25.47
CA GLU A 267 4.90 9.30 25.45
C GLU A 267 3.56 9.08 26.16
N HIS A 268 2.74 8.23 25.55
CA HIS A 268 1.45 7.80 26.01
C HIS A 268 1.26 6.30 25.79
N HIS A 269 0.36 5.72 26.56
CA HIS A 269 -0.08 4.34 26.42
C HIS A 269 -1.54 4.30 25.95
N LEU A 270 -1.83 3.42 24.98
CA LEU A 270 -3.20 3.29 24.47
C LEU A 270 -4.20 2.93 25.59
N THR A 271 -3.71 2.28 26.62
CA THR A 271 -4.52 1.88 27.80
C THR A 271 -4.74 2.98 28.85
N GLU A 272 -4.21 4.20 28.65
CA GLU A 272 -4.44 5.34 29.56
C GLU A 272 -5.94 5.70 29.71
N PHE A 273 -6.74 5.35 28.72
CA PHE A 273 -8.19 5.57 28.77
C PHE A 273 -8.96 4.53 29.59
N ASN A 274 -8.31 3.43 30.00
CA ASN A 274 -8.97 2.38 30.76
C ASN A 274 -9.23 2.83 32.19
N GLY A 275 -10.49 2.72 32.63
CA GLY A 275 -10.86 3.00 34.00
C GLY A 275 -11.04 4.48 34.34
N ASN A 276 -11.00 5.39 33.37
CA ASN A 276 -11.24 6.82 33.59
C ASN A 276 -12.76 7.20 33.69
N GLY A 277 -13.64 6.20 33.58
CA GLY A 277 -15.09 6.37 33.67
C GLY A 277 -15.76 6.79 32.34
N LYS A 278 -14.98 7.01 31.28
CA LYS A 278 -15.51 7.40 29.97
C LYS A 278 -15.40 6.26 28.96
N TYR A 279 -16.28 6.30 27.96
CA TYR A 279 -16.08 5.52 26.74
C TYR A 279 -14.90 6.09 25.93
N LEU A 280 -14.27 5.25 25.10
CA LEU A 280 -13.28 5.69 24.12
C LEU A 280 -13.77 5.38 22.70
N LEU A 281 -13.81 6.40 21.85
CA LEU A 281 -13.86 6.24 20.39
C LEU A 281 -12.44 6.25 19.86
N LEU A 282 -11.94 5.06 19.50
CA LEU A 282 -10.60 4.88 18.93
C LEU A 282 -10.69 4.87 17.41
N GLU A 283 -10.11 5.88 16.77
CA GLU A 283 -10.05 6.05 15.33
C GLU A 283 -8.68 5.66 14.82
N PHE A 284 -8.61 4.85 13.75
CA PHE A 284 -7.40 4.65 12.94
C PHE A 284 -7.56 5.43 11.64
N ASN A 285 -6.68 6.39 11.40
CA ASN A 285 -6.76 7.25 10.23
C ASN A 285 -5.37 7.72 9.78
N SER A 286 -5.29 8.25 8.56
CA SER A 286 -4.07 8.83 7.97
C SER A 286 -4.43 10.16 7.31
N ARG A 287 -3.66 11.21 7.58
CA ARG A 287 -3.86 12.54 6.99
C ARG A 287 -3.30 12.64 5.58
N THR A 288 -2.36 11.77 5.22
CA THR A 288 -1.79 11.69 3.87
C THR A 288 -2.57 10.79 2.92
N CYS A 289 -3.53 10.04 3.43
CA CYS A 289 -4.41 9.18 2.65
C CYS A 289 -5.65 9.97 2.18
N GLU A 290 -5.69 10.40 0.93
CA GLU A 290 -6.80 11.19 0.39
C GLU A 290 -8.20 10.54 0.61
N PRO A 291 -8.41 9.24 0.34
CA PRO A 291 -9.69 8.60 0.64
C PRO A 291 -10.04 8.64 2.14
N CYS A 292 -9.04 8.51 3.01
CA CYS A 292 -9.22 8.52 4.45
C CYS A 292 -9.73 9.89 4.94
N VAL A 293 -9.14 10.96 4.42
CA VAL A 293 -9.53 12.34 4.73
C VAL A 293 -10.92 12.65 4.16
N LYS A 294 -11.16 12.28 2.89
CA LYS A 294 -12.43 12.57 2.19
C LYS A 294 -13.64 11.87 2.82
N HIS A 295 -13.47 10.65 3.31
CA HIS A 295 -14.56 9.85 3.88
C HIS A 295 -14.62 9.91 5.41
N ARG A 296 -13.79 10.75 6.03
CA ARG A 296 -13.81 10.95 7.48
C ARG A 296 -15.08 11.67 7.91
N PRO A 297 -15.87 11.13 8.82
CA PRO A 297 -17.14 11.75 9.27
C PRO A 297 -16.89 12.88 10.29
N ILE A 298 -16.16 13.91 9.88
CA ILE A 298 -15.65 14.98 10.77
C ILE A 298 -16.77 15.72 11.51
N GLU A 299 -17.93 15.94 10.89
CA GLU A 299 -19.06 16.60 11.54
C GLU A 299 -19.61 15.77 12.71
N VAL A 300 -19.68 14.45 12.56
CA VAL A 300 -20.14 13.54 13.63
C VAL A 300 -19.13 13.54 14.77
N LEU A 301 -17.81 13.52 14.46
CA LEU A 301 -16.75 13.57 15.47
C LEU A 301 -16.75 14.90 16.23
N ASN A 302 -16.89 16.03 15.54
CA ASN A 302 -17.01 17.36 16.15
C ASN A 302 -18.23 17.46 17.06
N ASN A 303 -19.36 16.93 16.61
CA ASN A 303 -20.59 16.92 17.43
C ASN A 303 -20.42 16.06 18.69
N LEU A 304 -19.81 14.86 18.56
CA LEU A 304 -19.53 13.98 19.69
C LEU A 304 -18.60 14.68 20.70
N TYR A 305 -17.52 15.27 20.26
CA TYR A 305 -16.58 15.98 21.12
C TYR A 305 -17.23 17.17 21.83
N LYS A 306 -17.97 18.01 21.10
CA LYS A 306 -18.59 19.21 21.63
C LYS A 306 -19.67 18.93 22.69
N ASN A 307 -20.47 17.89 22.48
CA ASN A 307 -21.67 17.65 23.29
C ASN A 307 -21.52 16.50 24.29
N HIS A 308 -20.49 15.66 24.18
CA HIS A 308 -20.36 14.44 25.00
C HIS A 308 -18.93 14.18 25.49
N SER A 309 -18.04 15.20 25.51
CA SER A 309 -16.66 15.04 26.00
C SER A 309 -16.57 14.74 27.50
N ASP A 310 -17.67 14.92 28.25
CA ASP A 310 -17.82 14.49 29.63
C ASP A 310 -17.96 12.96 29.75
N LYS A 311 -18.42 12.27 28.72
CA LYS A 311 -18.70 10.82 28.68
C LYS A 311 -17.83 10.01 27.73
N VAL A 312 -17.27 10.66 26.72
CA VAL A 312 -16.52 10.00 25.64
C VAL A 312 -15.22 10.73 25.39
N ASP A 313 -14.13 10.00 25.43
CA ASP A 313 -12.86 10.45 24.87
C ASP A 313 -12.74 9.99 23.41
N ILE A 314 -12.08 10.81 22.57
CA ILE A 314 -11.76 10.46 21.19
C ILE A 314 -10.24 10.41 21.08
N LEU A 315 -9.72 9.31 20.57
CA LEU A 315 -8.32 9.16 20.20
C LEU A 315 -8.20 8.77 18.75
N MET A 316 -7.51 9.58 17.94
CA MET A 316 -7.03 9.21 16.62
C MET A 316 -5.63 8.63 16.74
N VAL A 317 -5.46 7.37 16.35
CA VAL A 317 -4.15 6.79 16.05
C VAL A 317 -3.84 7.19 14.62
N ASN A 318 -2.92 8.14 14.48
CA ASN A 318 -2.43 8.59 13.19
C ASN A 318 -1.50 7.51 12.60
N CYS A 319 -1.88 6.98 11.42
CA CYS A 319 -1.17 5.88 10.75
C CYS A 319 -0.16 6.36 9.70
N ASP A 320 0.16 7.65 9.67
CA ASP A 320 1.14 8.19 8.74
C ASP A 320 2.57 7.75 9.11
N ALA A 321 3.41 7.60 8.08
CA ALA A 321 4.80 7.27 8.28
C ALA A 321 5.52 8.37 9.11
N PRO A 322 6.60 8.03 9.83
CA PRO A 322 7.31 8.96 10.72
C PRO A 322 7.72 10.28 10.06
N TYR A 323 8.06 10.24 8.78
CA TYR A 323 8.41 11.43 8.01
C TYR A 323 7.26 12.43 7.96
N PHE A 324 6.04 11.97 7.63
CA PHE A 324 4.86 12.84 7.54
C PHE A 324 4.40 13.31 8.92
N TRP A 325 4.40 12.43 9.91
CA TRP A 325 4.11 12.79 11.30
C TRP A 325 5.00 13.93 11.80
N ASN A 326 6.32 13.86 11.54
CA ASN A 326 7.25 14.90 11.92
C ASN A 326 7.00 16.23 11.21
N ILE A 327 6.49 16.22 9.98
CA ILE A 327 6.10 17.46 9.26
C ILE A 327 4.83 18.04 9.89
N GLU A 328 3.84 17.22 10.19
CA GLU A 328 2.58 17.63 10.82
C GLU A 328 2.81 18.24 12.22
N CYS A 329 3.73 17.67 13.00
CA CYS A 329 4.11 18.22 14.30
C CYS A 329 4.72 19.63 14.20
N LYS A 330 5.48 19.92 13.13
CA LYS A 330 6.15 21.20 12.92
C LYS A 330 5.23 22.30 12.43
N ASP A 331 4.20 21.97 11.66
CA ASP A 331 3.28 22.95 11.09
C ASP A 331 1.80 22.58 11.32
N PRO A 332 1.34 22.72 12.58
CA PRO A 332 -0.03 22.37 12.95
C PRO A 332 -1.09 23.26 12.25
N ASN A 333 -0.73 24.45 11.82
CA ASN A 333 -1.65 25.37 11.17
C ASN A 333 -1.95 24.94 9.73
N LYS A 334 -0.99 24.32 9.07
CA LYS A 334 -1.15 23.84 7.69
C LYS A 334 -2.00 22.58 7.60
N TYR A 335 -1.79 21.64 8.54
CA TYR A 335 -2.42 20.33 8.49
C TYR A 335 -3.70 20.23 9.32
N GLY A 336 -4.05 21.27 10.08
CA GLY A 336 -5.20 21.30 10.97
C GLY A 336 -5.03 20.32 12.14
N ARG A 337 -5.48 20.67 13.32
CA ARG A 337 -5.55 19.76 14.47
C ARG A 337 -6.99 19.56 14.86
N ASP A 338 -7.32 18.33 15.14
CA ASP A 338 -8.57 18.02 15.79
C ASP A 338 -8.50 18.45 17.27
N PRO A 339 -9.62 18.82 17.90
CA PRO A 339 -9.63 19.23 19.31
C PRO A 339 -9.46 18.06 20.30
N TRP A 340 -9.40 16.82 19.82
CA TRP A 340 -9.22 15.60 20.62
C TRP A 340 -7.81 15.04 20.50
N HIS A 341 -7.54 13.91 21.17
CA HIS A 341 -6.23 13.26 21.16
C HIS A 341 -5.86 12.72 19.80
N GLU A 342 -4.63 12.98 19.35
CA GLU A 342 -4.05 12.43 18.15
C GLU A 342 -2.61 12.00 18.44
N TRP A 343 -2.35 10.69 18.31
CA TRP A 343 -1.08 10.07 18.64
C TRP A 343 -0.58 9.18 17.51
N ASN A 344 0.75 9.01 17.40
CA ASN A 344 1.42 8.18 16.40
C ASN A 344 2.50 7.32 17.09
N ASP A 345 2.74 6.11 16.62
CA ASP A 345 3.77 5.21 17.17
C ASP A 345 5.18 5.47 16.62
N LYS A 346 5.34 6.50 15.77
CA LYS A 346 6.59 6.82 15.06
C LYS A 346 7.12 5.68 14.17
N LYS A 347 6.27 4.71 13.84
CA LYS A 347 6.60 3.54 13.01
C LYS A 347 5.57 3.31 11.89
N GLY A 348 4.57 4.20 11.75
CA GLY A 348 3.49 4.05 10.76
C GLY A 348 2.37 3.13 11.21
N ALA A 349 2.25 2.88 12.52
CA ALA A 349 1.20 2.11 13.17
C ALA A 349 1.02 0.65 12.67
N GLU A 350 2.04 0.05 12.05
CA GLU A 350 1.92 -1.28 11.43
C GLU A 350 1.54 -2.38 12.43
N ASP A 351 2.22 -2.46 13.57
CA ASP A 351 1.93 -3.44 14.64
C ASP A 351 0.52 -3.23 15.21
N ILE A 352 0.13 -1.97 15.41
CA ILE A 352 -1.17 -1.58 15.94
C ILE A 352 -2.27 -1.96 14.96
N MET A 353 -2.10 -1.58 13.69
CA MET A 353 -3.04 -1.93 12.61
C MET A 353 -3.18 -3.44 12.45
N GLN A 354 -2.09 -4.20 12.60
CA GLN A 354 -2.12 -5.66 12.57
C GLN A 354 -2.94 -6.23 13.71
N ARG A 355 -2.71 -5.77 14.96
CA ARG A 355 -3.44 -6.21 16.16
C ARG A 355 -4.92 -5.86 16.10
N TYR A 356 -5.24 -4.65 15.70
CA TYR A 356 -6.63 -4.20 15.60
C TYR A 356 -7.29 -4.61 14.27
N GLY A 357 -6.53 -5.13 13.31
CA GLY A 357 -7.04 -5.59 12.03
C GLY A 357 -7.57 -4.45 11.16
N SER A 358 -7.09 -3.22 11.38
CA SER A 358 -7.34 -2.08 10.51
C SER A 358 -6.38 -2.15 9.33
N GLN A 359 -6.88 -2.13 8.10
CA GLN A 359 -6.07 -2.17 6.88
C GLN A 359 -6.31 -0.96 6.00
N THR A 360 -7.41 -0.27 6.24
CA THR A 360 -7.83 0.93 5.51
C THR A 360 -8.50 1.87 6.51
N GLY A 361 -8.15 3.13 6.47
CA GLY A 361 -8.83 4.17 7.27
C GLY A 361 -10.01 4.79 6.49
N PRO A 362 -10.89 5.51 7.19
CA PRO A 362 -10.99 5.53 8.63
C PRO A 362 -11.64 4.24 9.17
N CYS A 363 -11.18 3.78 10.33
CA CYS A 363 -11.75 2.64 11.05
C CYS A 363 -11.94 3.02 12.52
N PHE A 364 -13.11 2.71 13.09
CA PHE A 364 -13.48 3.10 14.44
C PHE A 364 -13.73 1.89 15.33
N PHE A 365 -13.20 1.94 16.55
CA PHE A 365 -13.50 0.99 17.60
C PHE A 365 -14.21 1.72 18.74
N PHE A 366 -15.24 1.06 19.29
CA PHE A 366 -16.03 1.52 20.43
C PHE A 366 -15.56 0.77 21.66
N VAL A 367 -15.09 1.49 22.66
CA VAL A 367 -14.50 0.92 23.86
C VAL A 367 -15.26 1.40 25.09
N SER A 368 -15.59 0.46 25.99
CA SER A 368 -16.24 0.78 27.26
C SER A 368 -15.26 1.41 28.26
N PRO A 369 -15.76 2.02 29.33
CA PRO A 369 -14.90 2.64 30.35
C PRO A 369 -13.88 1.69 30.99
N ASP A 370 -14.15 0.40 31.00
CA ASP A 370 -13.25 -0.62 31.53
C ASP A 370 -12.23 -1.14 30.51
N GLY A 371 -12.20 -0.54 29.31
CA GLY A 371 -11.29 -0.91 28.22
C GLY A 371 -11.75 -2.08 27.37
N THR A 372 -12.99 -2.57 27.48
CA THR A 372 -13.51 -3.66 26.66
C THR A 372 -13.97 -3.13 25.30
N ILE A 373 -13.59 -3.79 24.20
CA ILE A 373 -14.02 -3.44 22.84
C ILE A 373 -15.47 -3.88 22.63
N LEU A 374 -16.36 -2.93 22.49
CA LEU A 374 -17.80 -3.14 22.29
C LEU A 374 -18.17 -3.40 20.83
N GLY A 375 -17.44 -2.80 19.91
CA GLY A 375 -17.74 -2.89 18.48
C GLY A 375 -16.70 -2.21 17.60
N ARG A 376 -16.92 -2.36 16.30
CA ARG A 376 -16.04 -1.83 15.25
C ARG A 376 -16.86 -1.49 14.01
N ILE A 377 -16.52 -0.38 13.34
CA ILE A 377 -17.00 -0.04 12.00
C ILE A 377 -15.82 0.42 11.12
N SER A 378 -15.96 0.30 9.81
CA SER A 378 -15.05 0.88 8.82
C SER A 378 -15.69 2.12 8.17
N ASP A 379 -14.99 2.72 7.23
CA ASP A 379 -15.40 3.87 6.39
C ASP A 379 -16.82 3.80 5.82
N LYS A 380 -17.32 2.58 5.56
CA LYS A 380 -18.67 2.33 5.01
C LYS A 380 -19.76 2.23 6.07
N GLY A 381 -19.41 2.30 7.35
CA GLY A 381 -20.35 2.25 8.45
C GLY A 381 -20.92 3.62 8.80
N ASN A 382 -22.17 3.67 9.27
CA ASN A 382 -22.74 4.88 9.84
C ASN A 382 -22.23 5.12 11.26
N LEU A 383 -21.32 6.08 11.43
CA LEU A 383 -20.70 6.37 12.72
C LEU A 383 -21.75 6.87 13.75
N SER A 384 -22.70 7.70 13.33
CA SER A 384 -23.74 8.23 14.23
C SER A 384 -24.61 7.12 14.84
N ASP A 385 -25.04 6.16 14.01
CA ASP A 385 -25.83 5.01 14.49
C ASP A 385 -25.02 4.08 15.40
N ALA A 386 -23.73 3.92 15.08
CA ALA A 386 -22.83 3.11 15.91
C ALA A 386 -22.57 3.76 17.28
N ILE A 387 -22.42 5.09 17.36
CA ILE A 387 -22.29 5.83 18.62
C ILE A 387 -23.53 5.60 19.49
N LYS A 388 -24.74 5.80 18.94
CA LYS A 388 -25.99 5.54 19.66
C LYS A 388 -26.08 4.09 20.17
N LYS A 389 -25.70 3.14 19.32
CA LYS A 389 -25.74 1.71 19.66
C LYS A 389 -24.79 1.33 20.79
N TYR A 390 -23.53 1.78 20.72
CA TYR A 390 -22.48 1.31 21.62
C TYR A 390 -22.30 2.19 22.85
N PHE A 391 -22.46 3.49 22.73
CA PHE A 391 -22.29 4.44 23.84
C PHE A 391 -23.61 4.84 24.50
N LYS A 392 -24.74 4.57 23.85
CA LYS A 392 -26.09 4.89 24.34
C LYS A 392 -26.30 6.39 24.62
N ILE A 393 -25.73 7.23 23.78
CA ILE A 393 -25.83 8.70 23.83
C ILE A 393 -26.35 9.27 22.52
#